data_1316169f7cf9d96f29ff349597d96ed9
#
_entry.id   1316169f7cf9d96f29ff349597d96ed9
#
_cell.length_a   1.000
_cell.length_b   1.000
_cell.length_c   1.000
_cell.angle_alpha   90.00
_cell.angle_beta   90.00
_cell.angle_gamma   90.00
#
_symmetry.space_group_name_H-M   'P 1'
#
loop_
_entity.id
_entity.type
_entity.pdbx_description
1 polymer ?
#
loop_
_entity_poly.entity_id
_entity_poly.type
_entity_poly.pdbx_seq_one_letter_code
_entity_poly.pdbx_strand_id
1 'polypeptide(L)'
;ITDYDVSYLENSGYESDLGLSNIFAYEEYVNAFYSQYGKKVDKLSFLLGLRYEDSKQEIDQRTTNQFEIKRYSDWFPTLNLSYEFSKMESITFGYSKRIQRPRGWNINPFPRRNSVTSLWRGNPFLDPTFTNSLEIGYLKRYKKFTINSEIFYSNSKDNNVRVTEDTGELITVTGGDDDELNPTLLVPVLETYPINLSENTRFGGVLNLTYTPSRSVRLNGSFTLNNTKIRGEFKNQNFDSDNTSWNARFSSFIKLPFDISWQLFGFFRGPSETAQSRNKAFGTVTSAFQKNILDRKGTISFKISDVFNTGKWRYETFTNTFFREGEGQWREPSYVLTFSYRFNDKNNKRTRRQKSNDLNFGGGDDERIFND
;
A
#
# COMPACT_ATOMS: atom_id res chain seq x y z
N ILE A 1 8.01 21.03 8.57
CA ILE A 1 9.46 21.03 8.88
C ILE A 1 9.76 19.73 9.59
N THR A 2 10.77 19.01 9.12
CA THR A 2 11.34 17.85 9.80
C THR A 2 12.70 18.28 10.32
N ASP A 3 12.87 18.25 11.65
CA ASP A 3 14.11 18.55 12.32
C ASP A 3 14.57 17.27 13.03
N TYR A 4 15.77 16.83 12.71
CA TYR A 4 16.36 15.60 13.22
C TYR A 4 17.77 15.93 13.70
N ASP A 5 17.96 15.95 15.03
CA ASP A 5 19.28 16.16 15.64
C ASP A 5 19.75 14.86 16.26
N VAL A 6 20.90 14.36 15.82
CA VAL A 6 21.59 13.21 16.36
C VAL A 6 22.86 13.67 17.02
N SER A 7 23.04 13.32 18.27
CA SER A 7 24.22 13.65 19.04
C SER A 7 24.87 12.42 19.62
N TYR A 8 26.19 12.43 19.72
CA TYR A 8 26.97 11.41 20.38
C TYR A 8 27.66 11.98 21.66
N LEU A 9 27.90 11.11 22.62
CA LEU A 9 28.56 11.53 23.85
C LEU A 9 30.08 11.50 23.68
N GLU A 10 30.72 12.66 23.82
CA GLU A 10 32.20 12.79 23.81
C GLU A 10 32.68 13.48 25.08
N ASN A 11 33.64 12.85 25.73
CA ASN A 11 34.35 13.33 26.97
C ASN A 11 33.45 13.85 28.09
N SER A 12 32.75 14.95 27.94
CA SER A 12 31.91 15.57 28.96
C SER A 12 30.62 16.21 28.43
N GLY A 13 30.30 16.02 27.14
CA GLY A 13 29.12 16.63 26.52
C GLY A 13 28.59 15.84 25.35
N TYR A 14 27.37 16.20 24.91
CA TYR A 14 26.79 15.71 23.68
C TYR A 14 27.19 16.63 22.55
N GLU A 15 27.77 16.07 21.48
CA GLU A 15 28.10 16.78 20.25
C GLU A 15 27.17 16.32 19.13
N SER A 16 26.64 17.26 18.35
CA SER A 16 25.76 16.95 17.21
C SER A 16 26.54 16.29 16.09
N ASP A 17 26.08 15.15 15.64
CA ASP A 17 26.58 14.50 14.43
C ASP A 17 25.94 15.13 13.20
N LEU A 18 26.67 16.03 12.55
CA LEU A 18 26.18 16.72 11.35
C LEU A 18 25.98 15.78 10.15
N GLY A 19 26.61 14.61 10.13
CA GLY A 19 26.42 13.58 9.13
C GLY A 19 25.12 12.81 9.28
N LEU A 20 24.52 12.83 10.48
CA LEU A 20 23.26 12.19 10.80
C LEU A 20 22.13 13.18 11.10
N SER A 21 22.47 14.46 11.36
CA SER A 21 21.50 15.52 11.66
C SER A 21 20.95 16.14 10.38
N ASN A 22 19.66 16.42 10.36
CA ASN A 22 18.95 16.86 9.15
C ASN A 22 17.87 17.88 9.46
N ILE A 23 17.95 19.05 8.82
CA ILE A 23 16.90 20.06 8.84
C ILE A 23 16.35 20.24 7.43
N PHE A 24 15.11 19.79 7.25
CA PHE A 24 14.39 19.81 5.98
C PHE A 24 13.05 20.53 6.12
N ALA A 25 12.85 21.60 5.36
CA ALA A 25 11.58 22.30 5.26
C ALA A 25 10.94 22.05 3.89
N TYR A 26 9.68 21.69 3.90
CA TYR A 26 8.86 21.50 2.71
C TYR A 26 7.55 22.26 2.87
N GLU A 27 7.25 23.11 1.91
CA GLU A 27 6.00 23.85 1.85
C GLU A 27 5.31 23.62 0.50
N GLU A 28 4.01 23.37 0.54
CA GLU A 28 3.21 23.16 -0.65
C GLU A 28 1.97 24.04 -0.61
N TYR A 29 1.80 24.83 -1.66
CA TYR A 29 0.64 25.68 -1.88
C TYR A 29 -0.13 25.16 -3.08
N VAL A 30 -1.40 24.84 -2.90
CA VAL A 30 -2.28 24.36 -3.97
C VAL A 30 -3.54 25.20 -4.02
N ASN A 31 -3.70 25.95 -5.11
CA ASN A 31 -4.94 26.64 -5.43
C ASN A 31 -5.74 25.77 -6.40
N ALA A 32 -6.98 25.46 -6.06
CA ALA A 32 -7.81 24.59 -6.88
C ALA A 32 -9.21 25.19 -7.08
N PHE A 33 -9.66 25.16 -8.34
CA PHE A 33 -11.02 25.49 -8.72
C PHE A 33 -11.68 24.27 -9.33
N TYR A 34 -12.88 23.93 -8.90
CA TYR A 34 -13.59 22.79 -9.45
C TYR A 34 -15.08 23.09 -9.71
N SER A 35 -15.61 22.45 -10.72
CA SER A 35 -17.05 22.43 -11.02
C SER A 35 -17.48 21.01 -11.29
N GLN A 36 -18.68 20.67 -10.85
CA GLN A 36 -19.23 19.34 -11.02
C GLN A 36 -20.71 19.42 -11.34
N TYR A 37 -21.14 18.64 -12.32
CA TYR A 37 -22.54 18.53 -12.70
C TYR A 37 -22.93 17.06 -12.79
N GLY A 38 -23.99 16.68 -12.09
CA GLY A 38 -24.53 15.33 -12.10
C GLY A 38 -26.05 15.32 -12.25
N LYS A 39 -26.55 14.36 -13.02
CA LYS A 39 -27.98 14.16 -13.22
C LYS A 39 -28.29 12.67 -13.40
N LYS A 40 -29.47 12.27 -12.94
CA LYS A 40 -30.07 10.98 -13.26
C LYS A 40 -31.26 11.20 -14.17
N VAL A 41 -31.28 10.53 -15.32
CA VAL A 41 -32.36 10.51 -16.28
C VAL A 41 -32.77 9.05 -16.44
N ASP A 42 -33.93 8.69 -15.92
CA ASP A 42 -34.43 7.31 -15.87
C ASP A 42 -33.39 6.32 -15.29
N LYS A 43 -32.84 5.47 -16.12
CA LYS A 43 -31.85 4.44 -15.79
C LYS A 43 -30.41 4.91 -15.93
N LEU A 44 -30.17 6.05 -16.56
CA LEU A 44 -28.85 6.60 -16.80
C LEU A 44 -28.53 7.67 -15.75
N SER A 45 -27.44 7.52 -15.06
CA SER A 45 -26.85 8.54 -14.19
C SER A 45 -25.51 8.95 -14.79
N PHE A 46 -25.22 10.26 -14.79
CA PHE A 46 -23.92 10.76 -15.17
C PHE A 46 -23.42 11.83 -14.21
N LEU A 47 -22.12 11.92 -14.12
CA LEU A 47 -21.39 12.90 -13.33
C LEU A 47 -20.21 13.39 -14.16
N LEU A 48 -20.19 14.69 -14.44
CA LEU A 48 -19.10 15.39 -15.11
C LEU A 48 -18.41 16.29 -14.11
N GLY A 49 -17.12 16.22 -14.02
CA GLY A 49 -16.31 17.08 -13.16
C GLY A 49 -15.12 17.65 -13.92
N LEU A 50 -14.76 18.87 -13.59
CA LEU A 50 -13.54 19.52 -14.08
C LEU A 50 -12.91 20.29 -12.92
N ARG A 51 -11.64 20.00 -12.65
CA ARG A 51 -10.83 20.69 -11.63
C ARG A 51 -9.57 21.23 -12.28
N TYR A 52 -9.26 22.46 -11.98
CA TYR A 52 -7.98 23.11 -12.30
C TYR A 52 -7.18 23.26 -11.00
N GLU A 53 -5.91 22.92 -11.04
CA GLU A 53 -4.98 23.16 -9.94
C GLU A 53 -3.77 23.96 -10.40
N ASP A 54 -3.37 24.92 -9.58
CA ASP A 54 -2.09 25.61 -9.64
C ASP A 54 -1.33 25.35 -8.36
N SER A 55 -0.12 24.82 -8.48
CA SER A 55 0.68 24.33 -7.37
C SER A 55 2.06 24.93 -7.36
N LYS A 56 2.51 25.30 -6.16
CA LYS A 56 3.88 25.73 -5.86
C LYS A 56 4.42 24.86 -4.74
N GLN A 57 5.61 24.31 -4.94
CA GLN A 57 6.36 23.57 -3.93
C GLN A 57 7.67 24.28 -3.65
N GLU A 58 8.00 24.47 -2.38
CA GLU A 58 9.26 24.99 -1.89
C GLU A 58 9.97 23.91 -1.08
N ILE A 59 11.17 23.55 -1.49
CA ILE A 59 11.99 22.50 -0.93
C ILE A 59 13.25 23.16 -0.40
N ASP A 60 13.43 23.18 0.92
CA ASP A 60 14.57 23.82 1.60
C ASP A 60 15.28 22.77 2.47
N GLN A 61 16.37 22.23 1.95
CA GLN A 61 17.27 21.35 2.67
C GLN A 61 18.42 22.15 3.27
N ARG A 62 18.27 22.55 4.52
CA ARG A 62 19.20 23.49 5.19
C ARG A 62 20.54 22.85 5.53
N THR A 63 20.56 21.55 5.84
CA THR A 63 21.81 20.85 6.18
C THR A 63 22.76 20.77 4.99
N THR A 64 22.23 20.52 3.77
CA THR A 64 23.04 20.41 2.54
C THR A 64 23.00 21.69 1.70
N ASN A 65 22.30 22.73 2.17
CA ASN A 65 22.17 24.03 1.52
C ASN A 65 21.56 23.95 0.12
N GLN A 66 20.55 23.10 -0.06
CA GLN A 66 19.85 22.89 -1.32
C GLN A 66 18.45 23.51 -1.24
N PHE A 67 18.12 24.36 -2.20
CA PHE A 67 16.83 25.04 -2.29
C PHE A 67 16.25 24.90 -3.69
N GLU A 68 15.00 24.43 -3.79
CA GLU A 68 14.28 24.25 -5.05
C GLU A 68 12.87 24.80 -4.97
N ILE A 69 12.41 25.41 -6.06
CA ILE A 69 11.01 25.83 -6.23
C ILE A 69 10.46 25.19 -7.48
N LYS A 70 9.36 24.44 -7.32
CA LYS A 70 8.61 23.88 -8.43
C LYS A 70 7.23 24.51 -8.56
N ARG A 71 6.82 24.78 -9.81
CA ARG A 71 5.48 25.28 -10.13
C ARG A 71 4.92 24.50 -11.30
N TYR A 72 3.66 24.07 -11.16
CA TYR A 72 2.94 23.38 -12.21
C TYR A 72 1.43 23.60 -12.07
N SER A 73 0.75 23.61 -13.21
CA SER A 73 -0.71 23.71 -13.25
C SER A 73 -1.27 22.70 -14.25
N ASP A 74 -2.43 22.16 -13.95
CA ASP A 74 -3.07 21.20 -14.84
C ASP A 74 -4.59 21.08 -14.61
N TRP A 75 -5.27 20.47 -15.59
CA TRP A 75 -6.70 20.18 -15.60
C TRP A 75 -6.97 18.71 -15.30
N PHE A 76 -7.95 18.47 -14.44
CA PHE A 76 -8.33 17.14 -13.98
C PHE A 76 -9.80 16.86 -14.30
N PRO A 77 -10.11 16.41 -15.53
CA PRO A 77 -11.45 15.99 -15.90
C PRO A 77 -11.82 14.67 -15.23
N THR A 78 -13.12 14.54 -14.92
CA THR A 78 -13.75 13.32 -14.40
C THR A 78 -15.07 13.10 -15.12
N LEU A 79 -15.31 11.87 -15.56
CA LEU A 79 -16.56 11.39 -16.12
C LEU A 79 -16.95 10.10 -15.44
N ASN A 80 -18.17 10.05 -14.88
CA ASN A 80 -18.75 8.81 -14.38
C ASN A 80 -20.12 8.62 -15.05
N LEU A 81 -20.34 7.46 -15.62
CA LEU A 81 -21.61 7.03 -16.19
C LEU A 81 -22.06 5.76 -15.46
N SER A 82 -23.36 5.66 -15.17
CA SER A 82 -23.95 4.45 -14.61
C SER A 82 -25.28 4.18 -15.26
N TYR A 83 -25.46 2.97 -15.77
CA TYR A 83 -26.72 2.53 -16.33
C TYR A 83 -27.30 1.38 -15.51
N GLU A 84 -28.51 1.57 -14.98
CA GLU A 84 -29.23 0.60 -14.16
C GLU A 84 -30.14 -0.24 -15.05
N PHE A 85 -29.75 -1.48 -15.41
CA PHE A 85 -30.65 -2.43 -16.10
C PHE A 85 -31.85 -2.74 -15.21
N SER A 86 -31.61 -2.90 -13.91
CA SER A 86 -32.60 -3.12 -12.87
C SER A 86 -32.06 -2.63 -11.52
N LYS A 87 -32.90 -2.66 -10.44
CA LYS A 87 -32.43 -2.39 -9.05
C LYS A 87 -31.33 -3.32 -8.56
N MET A 88 -31.10 -4.42 -9.25
CA MET A 88 -30.16 -5.48 -8.90
C MET A 88 -28.98 -5.58 -9.87
N GLU A 89 -28.96 -4.77 -10.94
CA GLU A 89 -27.99 -4.90 -12.02
C GLU A 89 -27.65 -3.56 -12.63
N SER A 90 -26.36 -3.27 -12.70
CA SER A 90 -25.85 -2.04 -13.29
C SER A 90 -24.49 -2.24 -13.94
N ILE A 91 -24.21 -1.38 -14.92
CA ILE A 91 -22.89 -1.18 -15.49
C ILE A 91 -22.44 0.25 -15.23
N THR A 92 -21.16 0.43 -14.97
CA THR A 92 -20.55 1.75 -14.76
C THR A 92 -19.38 1.94 -15.70
N PHE A 93 -19.15 3.18 -16.11
CA PHE A 93 -17.97 3.61 -16.82
C PHE A 93 -17.40 4.82 -16.11
N GLY A 94 -16.10 4.81 -15.87
CA GLY A 94 -15.35 5.89 -15.23
C GLY A 94 -14.16 6.32 -16.06
N TYR A 95 -13.94 7.61 -16.15
CA TYR A 95 -12.68 8.22 -16.59
C TYR A 95 -12.25 9.27 -15.61
N SER A 96 -10.96 9.30 -15.28
CA SER A 96 -10.39 10.37 -14.46
C SER A 96 -8.93 10.61 -14.80
N LYS A 97 -8.51 11.89 -14.79
CA LYS A 97 -7.11 12.28 -14.72
C LYS A 97 -6.78 12.68 -13.29
N ARG A 98 -5.67 12.20 -12.76
CA ARG A 98 -5.24 12.44 -11.37
C ARG A 98 -3.77 12.82 -11.32
N ILE A 99 -3.39 13.55 -10.27
CA ILE A 99 -2.01 13.87 -9.94
C ILE A 99 -1.62 13.16 -8.66
N GLN A 100 -0.40 12.62 -8.63
CA GLN A 100 0.25 12.12 -7.43
C GLN A 100 1.56 12.88 -7.22
N ARG A 101 1.60 13.66 -6.17
CA ARG A 101 2.77 14.45 -5.80
C ARG A 101 3.77 13.60 -5.02
N PRO A 102 5.08 13.79 -5.22
CA PRO A 102 6.08 13.15 -4.38
C PRO A 102 5.89 13.56 -2.91
N ARG A 103 6.04 12.61 -2.00
CA ARG A 103 5.96 12.88 -0.56
C ARG A 103 7.27 13.50 -0.07
N GLY A 104 7.24 14.21 1.05
CA GLY A 104 8.42 14.89 1.62
C GLY A 104 9.65 13.99 1.77
N TRP A 105 9.49 12.74 2.18
CA TRP A 105 10.59 11.79 2.32
C TRP A 105 11.18 11.32 0.97
N ASN A 106 10.41 11.40 -0.13
CA ASN A 106 10.90 11.12 -1.48
C ASN A 106 11.73 12.27 -2.06
N ILE A 107 11.53 13.49 -1.56
CA ILE A 107 12.19 14.71 -2.09
C ILE A 107 13.29 15.22 -1.17
N ASN A 108 13.41 14.73 0.06
CA ASN A 108 14.48 15.12 0.96
C ASN A 108 15.82 14.50 0.50
N PRO A 109 16.77 15.27 -0.02
CA PRO A 109 18.02 14.76 -0.58
C PRO A 109 19.03 14.30 0.48
N PHE A 110 18.73 14.47 1.77
CA PHE A 110 19.62 14.03 2.83
C PHE A 110 19.72 12.50 2.88
N PRO A 111 20.93 11.91 2.77
CA PRO A 111 21.09 10.47 2.80
C PRO A 111 20.79 9.91 4.19
N ARG A 112 19.93 8.92 4.24
CA ARG A 112 19.58 8.19 5.47
C ARG A 112 20.12 6.76 5.38
N ARG A 113 20.88 6.36 6.37
CA ARG A 113 21.39 4.98 6.46
C ARG A 113 20.30 4.06 7.02
N ASN A 114 19.81 3.12 6.20
CA ASN A 114 18.84 2.11 6.62
C ASN A 114 19.50 0.88 7.23
N SER A 115 20.72 0.59 6.81
CA SER A 115 21.61 -0.41 7.39
C SER A 115 23.05 -0.01 7.09
N VAL A 116 24.04 -0.78 7.64
CA VAL A 116 25.45 -0.54 7.34
C VAL A 116 25.76 -0.53 5.85
N THR A 117 25.05 -1.32 5.05
CA THR A 117 25.27 -1.47 3.59
C THR A 117 24.22 -0.77 2.73
N SER A 118 23.29 0.01 3.31
CA SER A 118 22.18 0.55 2.55
C SER A 118 21.85 1.98 2.96
N LEU A 119 21.89 2.87 1.97
CA LEU A 119 21.47 4.26 2.06
C LEU A 119 20.15 4.46 1.33
N TRP A 120 19.36 5.38 1.83
CA TRP A 120 18.22 5.96 1.13
C TRP A 120 18.43 7.46 1.00
N ARG A 121 18.18 7.99 -0.18
CA ARG A 121 18.18 9.43 -0.45
C ARG A 121 16.93 9.82 -1.25
N GLY A 122 16.26 10.88 -0.89
CA GLY A 122 15.23 11.49 -1.73
C GLY A 122 15.82 12.27 -2.89
N ASN A 123 14.96 12.64 -3.84
CA ASN A 123 15.33 13.41 -5.01
C ASN A 123 14.46 14.69 -5.09
N PRO A 124 15.00 15.89 -4.83
CA PRO A 124 14.24 17.14 -4.86
C PRO A 124 13.73 17.50 -6.26
N PHE A 125 14.29 16.88 -7.31
CA PHE A 125 13.92 17.12 -8.71
C PHE A 125 12.76 16.25 -9.19
N LEU A 126 12.15 15.42 -8.32
CA LEU A 126 11.00 14.62 -8.69
C LEU A 126 9.82 15.46 -9.12
N ASP A 127 9.26 15.14 -10.28
CA ASP A 127 8.03 15.72 -10.78
C ASP A 127 6.80 14.90 -10.33
N PRO A 128 5.62 15.52 -10.28
CA PRO A 128 4.38 14.79 -10.02
C PRO A 128 4.08 13.77 -11.12
N THR A 129 3.53 12.63 -10.73
CA THR A 129 3.01 11.63 -11.67
C THR A 129 1.59 11.99 -12.06
N PHE A 130 1.30 12.03 -13.36
CA PHE A 130 -0.04 12.22 -13.90
C PHE A 130 -0.59 10.91 -14.43
N THR A 131 -1.79 10.52 -13.96
CA THR A 131 -2.40 9.26 -14.31
C THR A 131 -3.77 9.50 -14.96
N ASN A 132 -3.97 8.96 -16.16
CA ASN A 132 -5.27 8.79 -16.78
C ASN A 132 -5.79 7.39 -16.49
N SER A 133 -7.03 7.27 -16.01
CA SER A 133 -7.66 6.00 -15.68
C SER A 133 -9.00 5.85 -16.40
N LEU A 134 -9.22 4.64 -16.90
CA LEU A 134 -10.49 4.18 -17.47
C LEU A 134 -10.93 2.93 -16.70
N GLU A 135 -12.20 2.90 -16.31
CA GLU A 135 -12.76 1.81 -15.51
C GLU A 135 -14.14 1.42 -16.04
N ILE A 136 -14.40 0.12 -16.16
CA ILE A 136 -15.71 -0.42 -16.49
C ILE A 136 -16.09 -1.41 -15.40
N GLY A 137 -17.16 -1.09 -14.68
CA GLY A 137 -17.67 -1.92 -13.59
C GLY A 137 -19.00 -2.58 -13.94
N TYR A 138 -19.21 -3.80 -13.47
CA TYR A 138 -20.47 -4.51 -13.58
C TYR A 138 -20.89 -5.06 -12.23
N LEU A 139 -22.10 -4.75 -11.80
CA LEU A 139 -22.71 -5.22 -10.56
C LEU A 139 -23.96 -6.04 -10.88
N LYS A 140 -24.01 -7.26 -10.34
CA LYS A 140 -25.21 -8.10 -10.34
C LYS A 140 -25.47 -8.67 -8.96
N ARG A 141 -26.69 -8.45 -8.46
CA ARG A 141 -27.15 -9.00 -7.18
C ARG A 141 -28.23 -10.03 -7.42
N TYR A 142 -28.04 -11.22 -6.90
CA TYR A 142 -29.04 -12.27 -6.78
C TYR A 142 -29.48 -12.38 -5.32
N LYS A 143 -30.53 -13.18 -5.04
CA LYS A 143 -31.01 -13.35 -3.65
C LYS A 143 -29.91 -13.74 -2.65
N LYS A 144 -28.98 -14.58 -3.06
CA LYS A 144 -27.92 -15.15 -2.21
C LYS A 144 -26.50 -14.80 -2.69
N PHE A 145 -26.38 -14.20 -3.84
CA PHE A 145 -25.10 -14.03 -4.51
C PHE A 145 -24.97 -12.60 -5.07
N THR A 146 -23.83 -11.99 -4.86
CA THR A 146 -23.47 -10.69 -5.46
C THR A 146 -22.17 -10.85 -6.21
N ILE A 147 -22.15 -10.43 -7.46
CA ILE A 147 -20.96 -10.28 -8.28
C ILE A 147 -20.72 -8.79 -8.47
N ASN A 148 -19.50 -8.34 -8.20
CA ASN A 148 -19.02 -7.03 -8.60
C ASN A 148 -17.69 -7.24 -9.33
N SER A 149 -17.63 -6.93 -10.60
CA SER A 149 -16.43 -7.03 -11.42
C SER A 149 -16.08 -5.68 -12.02
N GLU A 150 -14.79 -5.46 -12.19
CA GLU A 150 -14.25 -4.24 -12.77
C GLU A 150 -13.10 -4.59 -13.70
N ILE A 151 -13.01 -3.93 -14.83
CA ILE A 151 -11.85 -3.92 -15.72
C ILE A 151 -11.33 -2.49 -15.71
N PHE A 152 -10.03 -2.33 -15.56
CA PHE A 152 -9.40 -1.03 -15.53
C PHE A 152 -8.19 -0.96 -16.44
N TYR A 153 -7.96 0.24 -16.96
CA TYR A 153 -6.76 0.63 -17.68
C TYR A 153 -6.28 1.95 -17.11
N SER A 154 -4.99 2.07 -16.84
CA SER A 154 -4.38 3.34 -16.47
C SER A 154 -3.04 3.54 -17.16
N ASN A 155 -2.77 4.79 -17.51
CA ASN A 155 -1.52 5.23 -18.07
C ASN A 155 -1.00 6.40 -17.23
N SER A 156 0.20 6.25 -16.68
CA SER A 156 0.89 7.24 -15.85
C SER A 156 2.13 7.73 -16.57
N LYS A 157 2.31 9.06 -16.58
CA LYS A 157 3.53 9.73 -17.05
C LYS A 157 4.33 10.23 -15.86
N ASP A 158 5.65 10.33 -16.03
CA ASP A 158 6.59 10.75 -15.01
C ASP A 158 6.49 9.90 -13.73
N ASN A 159 6.28 8.58 -13.94
CA ASN A 159 6.10 7.65 -12.85
C ASN A 159 7.37 7.57 -12.00
N ASN A 160 7.16 7.63 -10.68
CA ASN A 160 8.24 7.56 -9.71
C ASN A 160 8.68 6.11 -9.50
N VAL A 161 9.92 5.80 -9.83
CA VAL A 161 10.55 4.49 -9.69
C VAL A 161 11.79 4.60 -8.82
N ARG A 162 12.06 3.58 -8.02
CA ARG A 162 13.26 3.50 -7.20
C ARG A 162 14.39 2.86 -8.00
N VAL A 163 15.55 3.50 -7.96
CA VAL A 163 16.79 3.00 -8.53
C VAL A 163 17.77 2.74 -7.40
N THR A 164 18.47 1.61 -7.47
CA THR A 164 19.52 1.27 -6.53
C THR A 164 20.85 1.24 -7.29
N GLU A 165 21.83 1.98 -6.79
CA GLU A 165 23.18 2.07 -7.35
C GLU A 165 24.23 1.76 -6.29
N ASP A 166 25.38 1.32 -6.73
CA ASP A 166 26.57 1.18 -5.91
C ASP A 166 27.20 2.56 -5.69
N THR A 167 27.47 2.93 -4.45
CA THR A 167 28.11 4.21 -4.12
C THR A 167 29.60 4.21 -4.39
N GLY A 168 30.21 3.04 -4.58
CA GLY A 168 31.66 2.85 -4.63
C GLY A 168 32.31 2.78 -3.23
N GLU A 169 31.55 3.01 -2.16
CA GLU A 169 32.01 2.80 -0.77
C GLU A 169 31.99 1.33 -0.43
N LEU A 170 33.10 0.83 0.12
CA LEU A 170 33.21 -0.53 0.63
C LEU A 170 33.30 -0.48 2.14
N ILE A 171 32.50 -1.27 2.83
CA ILE A 171 32.57 -1.43 4.27
C ILE A 171 32.90 -2.87 4.64
N THR A 172 33.59 -2.98 5.78
CA THR A 172 33.95 -4.25 6.37
C THR A 172 32.78 -4.76 7.21
N VAL A 173 32.27 -5.92 6.90
CA VAL A 173 31.24 -6.61 7.69
C VAL A 173 31.89 -7.84 8.32
N THR A 174 31.91 -7.90 9.64
CA THR A 174 32.31 -9.09 10.40
C THR A 174 31.09 -9.97 10.61
N GLY A 175 31.19 -11.25 10.33
CA GLY A 175 30.17 -12.24 10.68
C GLY A 175 29.97 -12.32 12.18
N GLY A 176 28.80 -12.81 12.63
CA GLY A 176 28.41 -12.84 14.04
C GLY A 176 29.37 -13.62 14.96
N ASP A 177 29.26 -13.36 16.25
CA ASP A 177 30.18 -13.73 17.34
C ASP A 177 30.51 -15.24 17.52
N ASP A 178 29.92 -16.14 16.74
CA ASP A 178 30.03 -17.59 16.98
C ASP A 178 30.94 -18.38 16.04
N ASP A 179 31.66 -17.70 15.11
CA ASP A 179 32.49 -18.42 14.14
C ASP A 179 33.92 -17.86 14.02
N GLU A 180 34.88 -18.56 14.58
CA GLU A 180 36.33 -18.33 14.33
C GLU A 180 36.75 -18.45 12.85
N LEU A 181 35.81 -18.79 11.96
CA LEU A 181 35.96 -18.98 10.51
C LEU A 181 35.36 -17.88 9.65
N ASN A 182 34.80 -16.81 10.24
CA ASN A 182 34.13 -15.78 9.45
C ASN A 182 35.12 -14.77 8.87
N PRO A 183 35.41 -14.83 7.57
CA PRO A 183 36.25 -13.84 6.93
C PRO A 183 35.55 -12.48 6.99
N THR A 184 36.31 -11.48 7.32
CA THR A 184 35.96 -10.08 7.14
C THR A 184 35.66 -9.83 5.65
N LEU A 185 34.40 -9.56 5.32
CA LEU A 185 33.98 -9.30 3.95
C LEU A 185 33.89 -7.81 3.68
N LEU A 186 34.49 -7.35 2.60
CA LEU A 186 34.26 -6.02 2.04
C LEU A 186 32.97 -6.07 1.22
N VAL A 187 31.98 -5.29 1.65
CA VAL A 187 30.65 -5.27 1.02
C VAL A 187 30.36 -3.85 0.50
N PRO A 188 29.84 -3.69 -0.73
CA PRO A 188 29.52 -2.38 -1.25
C PRO A 188 28.33 -1.74 -0.51
N VAL A 189 28.41 -0.44 -0.35
CA VAL A 189 27.30 0.37 0.14
C VAL A 189 26.40 0.75 -1.03
N LEU A 190 25.14 0.40 -0.94
CA LEU A 190 24.14 0.67 -1.96
C LEU A 190 23.30 1.88 -1.60
N GLU A 191 23.10 2.80 -2.53
CA GLU A 191 22.19 3.93 -2.40
C GLU A 191 20.93 3.70 -3.23
N THR A 192 19.76 3.82 -2.60
CA THR A 192 18.47 3.78 -3.27
C THR A 192 17.84 5.16 -3.28
N TYR A 193 17.38 5.63 -4.42
CA TYR A 193 16.70 6.90 -4.57
C TYR A 193 15.62 6.85 -5.65
N PRO A 194 14.58 7.72 -5.55
CA PRO A 194 13.52 7.78 -6.54
C PRO A 194 13.90 8.65 -7.74
N ILE A 195 13.43 8.24 -8.92
CA ILE A 195 13.51 9.00 -10.17
C ILE A 195 12.17 8.97 -10.90
N ASN A 196 11.92 9.96 -11.76
CA ASN A 196 10.82 9.88 -12.72
C ASN A 196 11.25 9.04 -13.92
N LEU A 197 10.51 7.97 -14.20
CA LEU A 197 10.61 7.22 -15.45
C LEU A 197 9.41 7.54 -16.35
N SER A 198 9.61 7.38 -17.67
CA SER A 198 8.74 7.99 -18.69
C SER A 198 7.30 7.53 -18.63
N GLU A 199 7.03 6.23 -18.51
CA GLU A 199 5.67 5.71 -18.65
C GLU A 199 5.43 4.43 -17.84
N ASN A 200 4.25 4.39 -17.23
CA ASN A 200 3.74 3.19 -16.56
C ASN A 200 2.30 2.94 -17.03
N THR A 201 2.10 1.87 -17.77
CA THR A 201 0.78 1.40 -18.20
C THR A 201 0.34 0.24 -17.35
N ARG A 202 -0.89 0.27 -16.87
CA ARG A 202 -1.47 -0.78 -16.06
C ARG A 202 -2.84 -1.17 -16.61
N PHE A 203 -3.04 -2.46 -16.83
CA PHE A 203 -4.30 -3.05 -17.26
C PHE A 203 -4.63 -4.24 -16.37
N GLY A 204 -5.91 -4.36 -16.00
CA GLY A 204 -6.29 -5.48 -15.15
C GLY A 204 -7.78 -5.59 -14.90
N GLY A 205 -8.11 -6.46 -13.94
CA GLY A 205 -9.49 -6.67 -13.52
C GLY A 205 -9.56 -7.08 -12.05
N VAL A 206 -10.70 -6.75 -11.47
CA VAL A 206 -11.09 -7.12 -10.10
C VAL A 206 -12.38 -7.91 -10.15
N LEU A 207 -12.46 -9.01 -9.44
CA LEU A 207 -13.67 -9.78 -9.25
C LEU A 207 -13.96 -9.91 -7.75
N ASN A 208 -15.07 -9.36 -7.29
CA ASN A 208 -15.55 -9.51 -5.93
C ASN A 208 -16.82 -10.34 -5.92
N LEU A 209 -16.83 -11.37 -5.09
CA LEU A 209 -17.93 -12.30 -4.94
C LEU A 209 -18.39 -12.31 -3.49
N THR A 210 -19.70 -12.18 -3.27
CA THR A 210 -20.31 -12.38 -1.95
C THR A 210 -21.37 -13.47 -2.09
N TYR A 211 -21.29 -14.52 -1.27
CA TYR A 211 -22.26 -15.58 -1.24
C TYR A 211 -22.83 -15.75 0.17
N THR A 212 -24.14 -15.58 0.29
CA THR A 212 -24.87 -15.68 1.56
C THR A 212 -26.00 -16.71 1.41
N PRO A 213 -25.66 -18.01 1.45
CA PRO A 213 -26.64 -19.10 1.27
C PRO A 213 -27.70 -19.13 2.35
N SER A 214 -27.36 -18.69 3.56
CA SER A 214 -28.24 -18.64 4.72
C SER A 214 -27.91 -17.43 5.62
N ARG A 215 -28.72 -17.20 6.64
CA ARG A 215 -28.44 -16.18 7.68
C ARG A 215 -27.22 -16.54 8.55
N SER A 216 -26.79 -17.78 8.50
CA SER A 216 -25.66 -18.30 9.30
C SER A 216 -24.35 -18.35 8.53
N VAL A 217 -24.34 -18.19 7.21
CA VAL A 217 -23.14 -18.33 6.38
C VAL A 217 -23.01 -17.11 5.46
N ARG A 218 -21.85 -16.47 5.50
CA ARG A 218 -21.44 -15.43 4.55
C ARG A 218 -20.01 -15.72 4.11
N LEU A 219 -19.80 -15.80 2.82
CA LEU A 219 -18.50 -15.97 2.18
C LEU A 219 -18.24 -14.78 1.28
N ASN A 220 -17.04 -14.21 1.34
CA ASN A 220 -16.59 -13.17 0.45
C ASN A 220 -15.28 -13.62 -0.19
N GLY A 221 -15.13 -13.36 -1.47
CA GLY A 221 -13.91 -13.55 -2.23
C GLY A 221 -13.60 -12.30 -3.03
N SER A 222 -12.33 -11.96 -3.14
CA SER A 222 -11.83 -10.91 -4.02
C SER A 222 -10.61 -11.45 -4.76
N PHE A 223 -10.58 -11.24 -6.06
CA PHE A 223 -9.45 -11.59 -6.90
C PHE A 223 -9.11 -10.41 -7.79
N THR A 224 -7.84 -10.02 -7.80
CA THR A 224 -7.31 -8.97 -8.66
C THR A 224 -6.20 -9.56 -9.51
N LEU A 225 -6.27 -9.32 -10.80
CA LEU A 225 -5.20 -9.61 -11.77
C LEU A 225 -4.84 -8.30 -12.45
N ASN A 226 -3.56 -7.99 -12.52
CA ASN A 226 -3.08 -6.85 -13.29
C ASN A 226 -1.76 -7.13 -14.00
N ASN A 227 -1.62 -6.59 -15.18
CA ASN A 227 -0.38 -6.45 -15.91
C ASN A 227 0.09 -5.01 -15.78
N THR A 228 1.36 -4.82 -15.46
CA THR A 228 2.01 -3.51 -15.33
C THR A 228 3.20 -3.47 -16.27
N LYS A 229 3.22 -2.51 -17.19
CA LYS A 229 4.31 -2.26 -18.12
C LYS A 229 4.96 -0.93 -17.77
N ILE A 230 6.22 -0.97 -17.42
CA ILE A 230 7.06 0.21 -17.20
C ILE A 230 7.97 0.34 -18.40
N ARG A 231 8.13 1.55 -18.92
CA ARG A 231 9.06 1.88 -19.99
C ARG A 231 9.91 3.06 -19.58
N GLY A 232 11.19 2.96 -19.75
CA GLY A 232 12.11 4.05 -19.48
C GLY A 232 13.57 3.64 -19.38
N GLU A 233 14.43 4.58 -19.67
CA GLU A 233 15.87 4.45 -19.58
C GLU A 233 16.42 5.52 -18.64
N PHE A 234 17.39 5.14 -17.82
CA PHE A 234 18.09 6.05 -16.92
C PHE A 234 19.58 5.71 -16.87
N LYS A 235 20.45 6.70 -17.10
CA LYS A 235 21.90 6.51 -17.14
C LYS A 235 22.36 5.36 -18.06
N ASN A 236 21.78 5.24 -19.24
CA ASN A 236 22.03 4.15 -20.20
C ASN A 236 21.65 2.75 -19.68
N GLN A 237 20.88 2.67 -18.61
CA GLN A 237 20.31 1.44 -18.10
C GLN A 237 18.83 1.36 -18.44
N ASN A 238 18.42 0.25 -19.05
CA ASN A 238 17.03 0.00 -19.37
C ASN A 238 16.28 -0.50 -18.13
N PHE A 239 15.17 0.17 -17.79
CA PHE A 239 14.24 -0.17 -16.69
C PHE A 239 12.92 -0.72 -17.20
N ASP A 240 12.86 -1.13 -18.47
CA ASP A 240 11.67 -1.76 -19.02
C ASP A 240 11.29 -3.00 -18.23
N SER A 241 10.05 -3.10 -17.88
CA SER A 241 9.50 -4.30 -17.25
C SER A 241 8.06 -4.55 -17.70
N ASP A 242 7.70 -5.83 -17.82
CA ASP A 242 6.33 -6.28 -18.11
C ASP A 242 6.00 -7.38 -17.11
N ASN A 243 5.21 -7.01 -16.11
CA ASN A 243 4.93 -7.89 -14.97
C ASN A 243 3.44 -8.13 -14.82
N THR A 244 3.06 -9.40 -14.76
CA THR A 244 1.70 -9.80 -14.39
C THR A 244 1.68 -10.27 -12.94
N SER A 245 0.87 -9.63 -12.14
CA SER A 245 0.70 -9.93 -10.72
C SER A 245 -0.76 -10.15 -10.36
N TRP A 246 -1.00 -10.92 -9.32
CA TRP A 246 -2.34 -11.17 -8.81
C TRP A 246 -2.37 -11.19 -7.30
N ASN A 247 -3.54 -10.88 -6.75
CA ASN A 247 -3.83 -11.11 -5.34
C ASN A 247 -5.22 -11.69 -5.16
N ALA A 248 -5.38 -12.48 -4.13
CA ALA A 248 -6.66 -13.07 -3.74
C ALA A 248 -6.89 -12.84 -2.24
N ARG A 249 -8.11 -12.48 -1.90
CA ARG A 249 -8.58 -12.39 -0.52
C ARG A 249 -9.82 -13.25 -0.36
N PHE A 250 -9.91 -13.92 0.75
CA PHE A 250 -11.07 -14.71 1.11
C PHE A 250 -11.45 -14.44 2.56
N SER A 251 -12.73 -14.29 2.82
CA SER A 251 -13.24 -14.24 4.19
C SER A 251 -14.53 -15.03 4.33
N SER A 252 -14.68 -15.71 5.44
CA SER A 252 -15.92 -16.40 5.81
C SER A 252 -16.40 -15.97 7.19
N PHE A 253 -17.71 -15.91 7.34
CA PHE A 253 -18.39 -15.80 8.62
C PHE A 253 -19.43 -16.89 8.71
N ILE A 254 -19.27 -17.81 9.67
CA ILE A 254 -20.13 -18.98 9.85
C ILE A 254 -20.62 -19.01 11.29
N LYS A 255 -21.94 -18.99 11.47
CA LYS A 255 -22.57 -19.22 12.78
C LYS A 255 -22.70 -20.71 12.97
N LEU A 256 -22.02 -21.24 13.97
CA LEU A 256 -22.10 -22.62 14.43
C LEU A 256 -23.15 -22.73 15.54
N PRO A 257 -23.56 -23.96 15.90
CA PRO A 257 -24.36 -24.20 17.10
C PRO A 257 -23.73 -23.62 18.37
N PHE A 258 -24.53 -23.51 19.44
CA PHE A 258 -24.08 -23.02 20.76
C PHE A 258 -23.59 -21.57 20.79
N ASP A 259 -24.15 -20.68 19.94
CA ASP A 259 -23.77 -19.26 19.82
C ASP A 259 -22.27 -19.05 19.51
N ILE A 260 -21.66 -20.01 18.84
CA ILE A 260 -20.29 -19.90 18.34
C ILE A 260 -20.33 -19.29 16.94
N SER A 261 -19.47 -18.31 16.66
CA SER A 261 -19.18 -17.85 15.32
C SER A 261 -17.73 -18.17 14.94
N TRP A 262 -17.55 -18.72 13.74
CA TRP A 262 -16.26 -18.98 13.14
C TRP A 262 -16.00 -18.00 11.99
N GLN A 263 -14.81 -17.43 12.00
CA GLN A 263 -14.34 -16.52 10.96
C GLN A 263 -13.02 -17.06 10.42
N LEU A 264 -12.90 -17.04 9.11
CA LEU A 264 -11.67 -17.38 8.41
C LEU A 264 -11.34 -16.21 7.47
N PHE A 265 -10.09 -15.80 7.47
CA PHE A 265 -9.56 -14.79 6.55
C PHE A 265 -8.30 -15.34 5.90
N GLY A 266 -8.22 -15.25 4.58
CA GLY A 266 -7.04 -15.60 3.81
C GLY A 266 -6.65 -14.43 2.90
N PHE A 267 -5.36 -14.16 2.81
CA PHE A 267 -4.75 -13.24 1.87
C PHE A 267 -3.62 -13.95 1.15
N PHE A 268 -3.59 -13.84 -0.18
CA PHE A 268 -2.56 -14.42 -1.03
C PHE A 268 -2.15 -13.39 -2.07
N ARG A 269 -0.86 -13.32 -2.32
CA ARG A 269 -0.25 -12.47 -3.35
C ARG A 269 0.66 -13.32 -4.21
N GLY A 270 0.50 -13.21 -5.53
CA GLY A 270 1.40 -13.80 -6.50
C GLY A 270 2.77 -13.11 -6.51
N PRO A 271 3.74 -13.69 -7.23
CA PRO A 271 5.03 -13.05 -7.42
C PRO A 271 4.87 -11.74 -8.19
N SER A 272 5.85 -10.85 -8.04
CA SER A 272 5.93 -9.60 -8.82
C SER A 272 7.38 -9.29 -9.13
N GLU A 273 7.62 -8.72 -10.31
CA GLU A 273 8.96 -8.42 -10.81
C GLU A 273 9.01 -6.99 -11.36
N THR A 274 10.17 -6.36 -11.18
CA THR A 274 10.54 -5.07 -11.78
C THR A 274 11.90 -5.23 -12.45
N ALA A 275 12.42 -4.18 -13.07
CA ALA A 275 13.74 -4.23 -13.70
C ALA A 275 14.88 -4.62 -12.74
N GLN A 276 14.76 -4.31 -11.46
CA GLN A 276 15.82 -4.54 -10.46
C GLN A 276 15.38 -5.38 -9.26
N SER A 277 14.15 -5.86 -9.20
CA SER A 277 13.67 -6.61 -8.04
C SER A 277 12.64 -7.67 -8.38
N ARG A 278 12.66 -8.76 -7.63
CA ARG A 278 11.66 -9.82 -7.66
C ARG A 278 11.14 -10.10 -6.26
N ASN A 279 9.82 -10.08 -6.10
CA ASN A 279 9.16 -10.51 -4.87
C ASN A 279 8.55 -11.88 -5.09
N LYS A 280 8.79 -12.83 -4.18
CA LYS A 280 8.19 -14.16 -4.22
C LYS A 280 6.73 -14.12 -3.74
N ALA A 281 5.94 -15.08 -4.14
CA ALA A 281 4.56 -15.21 -3.67
C ALA A 281 4.53 -15.45 -2.16
N PHE A 282 3.52 -14.91 -1.51
CA PHE A 282 3.26 -15.20 -0.11
C PHE A 282 1.76 -15.20 0.20
N GLY A 283 1.38 -15.78 1.35
CA GLY A 283 0.01 -15.74 1.80
C GLY A 283 -0.11 -16.03 3.29
N THR A 284 -1.19 -15.58 3.89
CA THR A 284 -1.51 -15.81 5.29
C THR A 284 -2.96 -16.27 5.45
N VAL A 285 -3.20 -17.11 6.45
CA VAL A 285 -4.54 -17.53 6.84
C VAL A 285 -4.72 -17.29 8.33
N THR A 286 -5.77 -16.56 8.68
CA THR A 286 -6.18 -16.29 10.07
C THR A 286 -7.52 -16.94 10.34
N SER A 287 -7.63 -17.65 11.46
CA SER A 287 -8.87 -18.28 11.93
C SER A 287 -9.26 -17.70 13.30
N ALA A 288 -10.54 -17.43 13.51
CA ALA A 288 -11.03 -16.94 14.79
C ALA A 288 -12.38 -17.58 15.15
N PHE A 289 -12.49 -17.98 16.41
CA PHE A 289 -13.71 -18.46 17.02
C PHE A 289 -14.16 -17.46 18.08
N GLN A 290 -15.45 -17.19 18.12
CA GLN A 290 -16.05 -16.30 19.11
C GLN A 290 -17.30 -16.95 19.67
N LYS A 291 -17.46 -16.90 20.99
CA LYS A 291 -18.65 -17.38 21.71
C LYS A 291 -19.18 -16.30 22.64
N ASN A 292 -20.48 -16.03 22.53
CA ASN A 292 -21.17 -15.19 23.49
C ASN A 292 -21.55 -16.03 24.72
N ILE A 293 -21.30 -15.49 25.90
CA ILE A 293 -21.59 -16.11 27.21
C ILE A 293 -22.29 -15.07 28.11
N LEU A 294 -22.77 -15.51 29.29
CA LEU A 294 -23.39 -14.62 30.29
C LEU A 294 -24.54 -13.79 29.69
N ASP A 295 -25.51 -14.43 29.07
CA ASP A 295 -26.64 -13.76 28.38
C ASP A 295 -26.19 -12.67 27.41
N ARG A 296 -25.10 -12.91 26.68
CA ARG A 296 -24.45 -11.98 25.73
C ARG A 296 -23.78 -10.75 26.37
N LYS A 297 -23.64 -10.72 27.68
CA LYS A 297 -22.83 -9.70 28.37
C LYS A 297 -21.35 -9.99 28.30
N GLY A 298 -20.97 -11.26 28.19
CA GLY A 298 -19.59 -11.69 27.99
C GLY A 298 -19.35 -12.22 26.59
N THR A 299 -18.12 -12.08 26.13
CA THR A 299 -17.65 -12.66 24.86
C THR A 299 -16.26 -13.25 25.08
N ILE A 300 -16.09 -14.51 24.69
CA ILE A 300 -14.77 -15.15 24.58
C ILE A 300 -14.44 -15.26 23.10
N SER A 301 -13.25 -14.85 22.71
CA SER A 301 -12.73 -15.06 21.37
C SER A 301 -11.34 -15.69 21.39
N PHE A 302 -11.11 -16.61 20.47
CA PHE A 302 -9.82 -17.24 20.24
C PHE A 302 -9.43 -17.04 18.79
N LYS A 303 -8.29 -16.38 18.55
CA LYS A 303 -7.76 -16.05 17.23
C LYS A 303 -6.40 -16.71 17.03
N ILE A 304 -6.22 -17.35 15.88
CA ILE A 304 -4.95 -17.89 15.40
C ILE A 304 -4.60 -17.08 14.17
N SER A 305 -3.53 -16.30 14.23
CA SER A 305 -3.02 -15.54 13.09
C SER A 305 -1.93 -16.35 12.40
N ASP A 306 -1.91 -16.30 11.06
CA ASP A 306 -0.97 -17.04 10.21
C ASP A 306 -0.86 -18.53 10.56
N VAL A 307 -2.01 -19.23 10.49
CA VAL A 307 -2.19 -20.65 10.88
C VAL A 307 -1.11 -21.57 10.30
N PHE A 308 -0.60 -21.25 9.10
CA PHE A 308 0.37 -22.10 8.37
C PHE A 308 1.81 -21.57 8.46
N ASN A 309 2.07 -20.47 9.17
CA ASN A 309 3.38 -19.83 9.23
C ASN A 309 3.96 -19.50 7.85
N THR A 310 3.12 -18.96 6.98
CA THR A 310 3.46 -18.64 5.58
C THR A 310 3.57 -17.14 5.31
N GLY A 311 3.35 -16.31 6.33
CA GLY A 311 3.41 -14.84 6.27
C GLY A 311 4.84 -14.31 6.21
N LYS A 312 5.66 -14.86 5.31
CA LYS A 312 7.06 -14.48 5.08
C LYS A 312 7.19 -13.83 3.73
N TRP A 313 7.68 -12.60 3.72
CA TRP A 313 8.01 -11.92 2.47
C TRP A 313 9.46 -12.18 2.11
N ARG A 314 9.69 -12.54 0.84
CA ARG A 314 11.01 -12.80 0.28
C ARG A 314 11.19 -11.94 -0.95
N TYR A 315 12.34 -11.30 -1.04
CA TYR A 315 12.66 -10.45 -2.17
C TYR A 315 14.09 -10.69 -2.63
N GLU A 316 14.30 -10.46 -3.90
CA GLU A 316 15.58 -10.43 -4.57
C GLU A 316 15.75 -9.04 -5.17
N THR A 317 16.93 -8.47 -5.06
CA THR A 317 17.32 -7.23 -5.76
C THR A 317 18.56 -7.57 -6.58
N PHE A 318 18.55 -7.19 -7.84
CA PHE A 318 19.62 -7.50 -8.76
C PHE A 318 19.90 -6.31 -9.69
N THR A 319 21.18 -6.10 -9.96
CA THR A 319 21.68 -5.16 -10.96
C THR A 319 22.77 -5.85 -11.75
N ASN A 320 23.43 -5.12 -12.66
CA ASN A 320 24.56 -5.67 -13.40
C ASN A 320 25.78 -5.94 -12.52
N THR A 321 25.82 -5.37 -11.31
CA THR A 321 27.00 -5.39 -10.42
C THR A 321 26.78 -6.13 -9.11
N PHE A 322 25.54 -6.34 -8.68
CA PHE A 322 25.25 -7.01 -7.41
C PHE A 322 23.96 -7.82 -7.44
N PHE A 323 23.89 -8.80 -6.56
CA PHE A 323 22.69 -9.57 -6.20
C PHE A 323 22.51 -9.56 -4.68
N ARG A 324 21.28 -9.33 -4.25
CA ARG A 324 20.88 -9.38 -2.84
C ARG A 324 19.55 -10.10 -2.70
N GLU A 325 19.47 -11.01 -1.76
CA GLU A 325 18.19 -11.59 -1.33
C GLU A 325 17.91 -11.28 0.15
N GLY A 326 16.64 -11.27 0.49
CA GLY A 326 16.20 -11.07 1.86
C GLY A 326 14.89 -11.78 2.14
N GLU A 327 14.74 -12.21 3.38
CA GLU A 327 13.50 -12.73 3.93
C GLU A 327 13.15 -11.92 5.17
N GLY A 328 11.87 -11.61 5.34
CA GLY A 328 11.37 -11.00 6.55
C GLY A 328 10.03 -11.61 6.94
N GLN A 329 9.77 -11.67 8.24
CA GLN A 329 8.51 -12.04 8.82
C GLN A 329 8.13 -11.00 9.85
N TRP A 330 7.03 -10.28 9.59
CA TRP A 330 6.59 -9.22 10.49
C TRP A 330 6.17 -9.77 11.86
N ARG A 331 5.50 -10.92 11.86
CA ARG A 331 5.03 -11.58 13.07
C ARG A 331 4.93 -13.08 12.85
N GLU A 332 5.44 -13.85 13.78
CA GLU A 332 5.22 -15.28 13.86
C GLU A 332 3.75 -15.62 14.14
N PRO A 333 3.33 -16.89 13.90
CA PRO A 333 1.98 -17.33 14.26
C PRO A 333 1.63 -16.96 15.69
N SER A 334 0.50 -16.31 15.89
CA SER A 334 0.08 -15.86 17.20
C SER A 334 -1.27 -16.41 17.60
N TYR A 335 -1.38 -16.78 18.86
CA TYR A 335 -2.59 -17.29 19.49
C TYR A 335 -3.08 -16.27 20.49
N VAL A 336 -4.27 -15.72 20.29
CA VAL A 336 -4.82 -14.67 21.13
C VAL A 336 -6.16 -15.12 21.71
N LEU A 337 -6.22 -15.25 23.03
CA LEU A 337 -7.46 -15.47 23.78
C LEU A 337 -7.93 -14.15 24.38
N THR A 338 -9.13 -13.72 24.07
CA THR A 338 -9.69 -12.47 24.57
C THR A 338 -11.00 -12.76 25.31
N PHE A 339 -11.14 -12.18 26.49
CA PHE A 339 -12.40 -12.12 27.22
C PHE A 339 -12.85 -10.66 27.32
N SER A 340 -14.07 -10.41 26.92
CA SER A 340 -14.70 -9.07 26.98
C SER A 340 -15.99 -9.16 27.76
N TYR A 341 -16.18 -8.29 28.76
CA TYR A 341 -17.39 -8.20 29.52
C TYR A 341 -17.97 -6.79 29.50
N ARG A 342 -19.28 -6.66 29.26
CA ARG A 342 -19.99 -5.38 29.19
C ARG A 342 -20.68 -5.09 30.51
N PHE A 343 -20.18 -4.08 31.21
CA PHE A 343 -20.82 -3.52 32.38
C PHE A 343 -21.86 -2.50 31.92
N ASN A 344 -23.04 -2.48 32.53
CA ASN A 344 -24.02 -1.42 32.47
C ASN A 344 -24.56 -1.02 31.06
N ASP A 345 -25.01 -1.99 30.29
CA ASP A 345 -25.59 -1.79 28.94
C ASP A 345 -27.09 -1.31 29.06
N LYS A 346 -27.31 -0.09 29.61
CA LYS A 346 -28.64 0.47 29.81
C LYS A 346 -29.26 1.11 28.55
N ASN A 347 -28.59 1.23 27.42
CA ASN A 347 -29.04 2.00 26.26
C ASN A 347 -28.81 1.33 24.89
N ASN A 348 -29.49 0.23 24.60
CA ASN A 348 -29.26 -0.45 23.33
C ASN A 348 -30.46 -0.63 22.40
N LYS A 349 -31.36 0.36 22.31
CA LYS A 349 -32.37 0.38 21.23
C LYS A 349 -31.91 1.07 19.93
N ARG A 350 -30.83 1.86 19.96
CA ARG A 350 -30.37 2.66 18.80
C ARG A 350 -29.19 2.06 17.99
N THR A 351 -28.47 1.10 18.52
CA THR A 351 -27.21 0.60 17.93
C THR A 351 -27.34 -0.71 17.16
N ARG A 352 -28.54 -1.18 16.87
CA ARG A 352 -28.72 -2.46 16.15
C ARG A 352 -28.29 -2.43 14.68
N ARG A 353 -28.07 -1.22 14.12
CA ARG A 353 -27.60 -1.03 12.72
C ARG A 353 -26.09 -0.86 12.58
N GLN A 354 -25.36 -0.48 13.63
CA GLN A 354 -23.90 -0.25 13.59
C GLN A 354 -23.04 -1.45 14.03
N LYS A 355 -23.63 -2.44 14.69
CA LYS A 355 -22.90 -3.57 15.29
C LYS A 355 -22.41 -4.67 14.33
N SER A 356 -22.63 -4.55 13.03
CA SER A 356 -22.06 -5.50 12.06
C SER A 356 -20.66 -5.11 11.56
N ASN A 357 -20.18 -3.91 11.88
CA ASN A 357 -18.91 -3.39 11.35
C ASN A 357 -17.75 -3.36 12.38
N ASP A 358 -18.01 -3.63 13.67
CA ASP A 358 -16.97 -3.50 14.70
C ASP A 358 -16.04 -4.70 14.86
N LEU A 359 -16.16 -5.71 14.03
CA LEU A 359 -15.16 -6.75 13.87
C LEU A 359 -14.39 -6.52 12.55
N ASN A 360 -13.86 -5.32 12.38
CA ASN A 360 -12.78 -5.08 11.43
C ASN A 360 -11.53 -5.80 11.99
N PHE A 361 -11.35 -7.06 11.60
CA PHE A 361 -10.07 -7.70 11.74
C PHE A 361 -9.09 -6.89 10.90
N GLY A 362 -8.34 -6.02 11.59
CA GLY A 362 -7.12 -5.35 11.20
C GLY A 362 -6.68 -5.45 9.74
N GLY A 363 -7.45 -4.87 8.82
CA GLY A 363 -6.99 -4.57 7.47
C GLY A 363 -6.41 -3.16 7.36
N GLY A 364 -6.30 -2.42 8.46
CA GLY A 364 -5.90 -1.02 8.45
C GLY A 364 -4.39 -0.77 8.60
N ASP A 365 -3.67 -1.67 9.22
CA ASP A 365 -2.23 -1.48 9.46
C ASP A 365 -1.34 -2.24 8.46
N ASP A 366 -1.86 -3.31 7.85
CA ASP A 366 -1.06 -4.10 6.89
C ASP A 366 -1.02 -3.47 5.48
N GLU A 367 -1.97 -2.60 5.11
CA GLU A 367 -1.93 -1.89 3.83
C GLU A 367 -0.88 -0.77 3.76
N ARG A 368 -0.41 -0.25 4.90
CA ARG A 368 0.63 0.79 4.93
C ARG A 368 2.04 0.27 4.66
N ILE A 369 2.27 -1.03 4.78
CA ILE A 369 3.60 -1.64 4.65
C ILE A 369 3.95 -1.97 3.20
N PHE A 370 2.96 -2.08 2.31
CA PHE A 370 3.16 -2.54 0.94
C PHE A 370 2.95 -1.48 -0.15
N ASN A 371 2.63 -0.24 0.23
CA ASN A 371 2.50 0.90 -0.69
C ASN A 371 3.65 1.92 -0.59
N ASP A 372 4.72 1.59 0.12
CA ASP A 372 5.95 2.38 0.17
C ASP A 372 7.06 1.78 -0.69
#